data_d106b8dca6de21e1c3037b4e40f6004a
#
_entry.id   d106b8dca6de21e1c3037b4e40f6004a
#
_cell.length_a   1.000
_cell.length_b   1.000
_cell.length_c   1.000
_cell.angle_alpha   90.00
_cell.angle_beta   90.00
_cell.angle_gamma   90.00
#
_symmetry.space_group_name_H-M   'P 1'
#
loop_
_entity.id
_entity.type
_entity.pdbx_description
1 polymer ?
#
loop_
_entity_poly.entity_id
_entity_poly.type
_entity_poly.pdbx_seq_one_letter_code
_entity_poly.pdbx_strand_id
1 'polypeptide(L)'
;FDNFMSGSSNEIALSSSKKVCEQISRYNPLYIYGGVGLGKTHLLNAIGLELEKNTNVMFISAERFMYHFIKSIKKNDMVNFKDFFRKSSVFIIDDIQFIRGKEGLQEEFFHTFNSLIDKSSQIIISADRAPMKLDRVQERIKSRLAGGLVVDIDTPDFDLKIKIIKKRLADIQSQFKENSNITEEVINFIATESKTNIRELIGVLNRVVTFSRIHKKVLTIGDCKN
;
A
#
# COMPACT_ATOMS: atom_id res chain seq x y z
N PHE A 1 -2.40 11.54 -3.61
CA PHE A 1 -2.43 11.72 -2.15
C PHE A 1 -3.77 12.23 -1.62
N ASP A 2 -4.60 12.88 -2.43
CA ASP A 2 -5.86 13.54 -2.01
C ASP A 2 -6.89 12.59 -1.37
N ASN A 3 -6.82 11.32 -1.70
CA ASN A 3 -7.70 10.28 -1.16
C ASN A 3 -7.08 9.50 0.02
N PHE A 4 -5.89 9.88 0.47
CA PHE A 4 -5.24 9.25 1.62
C PHE A 4 -5.47 10.10 2.87
N MET A 5 -6.33 9.63 3.77
CA MET A 5 -6.65 10.35 5.00
C MET A 5 -5.53 10.22 6.03
N SER A 6 -5.09 11.36 6.57
CA SER A 6 -4.03 11.44 7.59
C SER A 6 -4.60 11.39 9.00
N GLY A 7 -3.90 10.67 9.85
CA GLY A 7 -4.10 10.57 11.30
C GLY A 7 -2.80 10.19 11.99
N SER A 8 -2.81 10.14 13.33
CA SER A 8 -1.64 9.84 14.16
C SER A 8 -0.91 8.54 13.75
N SER A 9 -1.67 7.53 13.31
CA SER A 9 -1.15 6.20 12.96
C SER A 9 -0.43 6.12 11.60
N ASN A 10 -0.53 7.15 10.74
CA ASN A 10 0.03 7.11 9.38
C ASN A 10 0.67 8.43 8.92
N GLU A 11 0.71 9.42 9.76
CA GLU A 11 1.22 10.78 9.42
C GLU A 11 2.69 10.76 9.00
N ILE A 12 3.52 9.99 9.71
CA ILE A 12 4.95 9.87 9.40
C ILE A 12 5.13 9.21 8.03
N ALA A 13 4.40 8.13 7.76
CA ALA A 13 4.46 7.43 6.48
C ALA A 13 4.01 8.33 5.32
N LEU A 14 2.92 9.08 5.50
CA LEU A 14 2.43 10.04 4.50
C LEU A 14 3.43 11.17 4.25
N SER A 15 3.96 11.79 5.32
CA SER A 15 4.92 12.90 5.23
C SER A 15 6.22 12.45 4.57
N SER A 16 6.73 11.26 4.93
CA SER A 16 7.90 10.64 4.32
C SER A 16 7.69 10.37 2.83
N SER A 17 6.51 9.86 2.47
CA SER A 17 6.15 9.59 1.07
C SER A 17 6.13 10.85 0.22
N LYS A 18 5.55 11.95 0.73
CA LYS A 18 5.57 13.25 0.04
C LYS A 18 6.99 13.78 -0.14
N LYS A 19 7.84 13.68 0.91
CA LYS A 19 9.24 14.10 0.83
C LYS A 19 10.04 13.30 -0.20
N VAL A 20 9.79 12.00 -0.34
CA VAL A 20 10.42 11.17 -1.39
C VAL A 20 9.99 11.63 -2.77
N CYS A 21 8.74 12.05 -2.96
CA CYS A 21 8.27 12.61 -4.23
C CYS A 21 8.94 13.96 -4.57
N GLU A 22 9.22 14.79 -3.55
CA GLU A 22 9.91 16.08 -3.72
C GLU A 22 11.41 15.92 -3.96
N GLN A 23 12.03 14.89 -3.36
CA GLN A 23 13.49 14.70 -3.32
C GLN A 23 13.84 13.24 -3.63
N ILE A 24 13.72 12.85 -4.90
CA ILE A 24 14.03 11.51 -5.39
C ILE A 24 15.48 11.14 -5.00
N SER A 25 15.69 9.88 -4.63
CA SER A 25 16.97 9.27 -4.23
C SER A 25 17.56 9.73 -2.90
N ARG A 26 17.01 10.74 -2.23
CA ARG A 26 17.55 11.21 -0.93
C ARG A 26 17.31 10.22 0.21
N TYR A 27 16.12 9.60 0.22
CA TYR A 27 15.72 8.60 1.22
C TYR A 27 15.49 7.26 0.50
N ASN A 28 16.56 6.47 0.34
CA ASN A 28 16.55 5.30 -0.52
C ASN A 28 17.18 4.07 0.14
N PRO A 29 16.43 2.98 0.28
CA PRO A 29 15.01 2.84 -0.06
C PRO A 29 14.06 3.54 0.92
N LEU A 30 12.83 3.85 0.50
CA LEU A 30 11.70 4.10 1.40
C LEU A 30 11.03 2.75 1.67
N TYR A 31 11.01 2.34 2.92
CA TYR A 31 10.40 1.07 3.34
C TYR A 31 9.21 1.35 4.25
N ILE A 32 8.00 1.00 3.78
CA ILE A 32 6.73 1.23 4.48
C ILE A 32 6.20 -0.11 4.97
N TYR A 33 6.02 -0.27 6.28
CA TYR A 33 5.49 -1.51 6.81
C TYR A 33 4.27 -1.30 7.71
N GLY A 34 3.53 -2.37 7.95
CA GLY A 34 2.36 -2.36 8.81
C GLY A 34 1.46 -3.55 8.55
N GLY A 35 0.49 -3.77 9.39
CA GLY A 35 -0.47 -4.86 9.30
C GLY A 35 -1.22 -4.92 7.96
N VAL A 36 -1.93 -6.01 7.74
CA VAL A 36 -2.75 -6.20 6.53
C VAL A 36 -3.91 -5.20 6.52
N GLY A 37 -4.19 -4.60 5.36
CA GLY A 37 -5.35 -3.72 5.18
C GLY A 37 -5.22 -2.33 5.80
N LEU A 38 -4.02 -1.88 6.19
CA LEU A 38 -3.79 -0.54 6.77
C LEU A 38 -3.53 0.58 5.75
N GLY A 39 -3.56 0.28 4.45
CA GLY A 39 -3.43 1.30 3.40
C GLY A 39 -2.05 1.41 2.76
N LYS A 40 -1.10 0.48 3.01
CA LYS A 40 0.24 0.48 2.39
C LYS A 40 0.19 0.59 0.87
N THR A 41 -0.49 -0.34 0.21
CA THR A 41 -0.69 -0.34 -1.25
C THR A 41 -1.34 0.96 -1.75
N HIS A 42 -2.29 1.52 -0.98
CA HIS A 42 -2.91 2.81 -1.32
C HIS A 42 -1.86 3.94 -1.31
N LEU A 43 -1.00 3.97 -0.30
CA LEU A 43 0.06 4.96 -0.21
C LEU A 43 1.10 4.79 -1.33
N LEU A 44 1.50 3.54 -1.64
CA LEU A 44 2.39 3.25 -2.76
C LEU A 44 1.80 3.70 -4.11
N ASN A 45 0.49 3.48 -4.34
CA ASN A 45 -0.20 3.98 -5.53
C ASN A 45 -0.20 5.52 -5.58
N ALA A 46 -0.43 6.19 -4.44
CA ALA A 46 -0.39 7.65 -4.37
C ALA A 46 1.00 8.21 -4.75
N ILE A 47 2.07 7.57 -4.27
CA ILE A 47 3.46 7.90 -4.64
C ILE A 47 3.68 7.66 -6.14
N GLY A 48 3.28 6.48 -6.63
CA GLY A 48 3.45 6.11 -8.04
C GLY A 48 2.80 7.10 -8.99
N LEU A 49 1.53 7.44 -8.75
CA LEU A 49 0.77 8.42 -9.53
C LEU A 49 1.38 9.83 -9.49
N GLU A 50 1.98 10.22 -8.36
CA GLU A 50 2.63 11.53 -8.26
C GLU A 50 3.93 11.56 -9.08
N LEU A 51 4.75 10.52 -8.96
CA LEU A 51 6.05 10.45 -9.62
C LEU A 51 5.94 10.15 -11.13
N GLU A 52 4.91 9.40 -11.56
CA GLU A 52 4.67 9.07 -12.98
C GLU A 52 4.48 10.30 -13.87
N LYS A 53 4.08 11.43 -13.28
CA LYS A 53 3.94 12.72 -14.01
C LYS A 53 5.25 13.19 -14.64
N ASN A 54 6.40 12.86 -14.02
CA ASN A 54 7.70 13.41 -14.41
C ASN A 54 8.80 12.36 -14.56
N THR A 55 8.55 11.10 -14.21
CA THR A 55 9.59 10.05 -14.20
C THR A 55 9.04 8.72 -14.69
N ASN A 56 9.97 7.81 -15.06
CA ASN A 56 9.62 6.43 -15.40
C ASN A 56 9.45 5.60 -14.12
N VAL A 57 8.21 5.27 -13.79
CA VAL A 57 7.83 4.50 -12.60
C VAL A 57 7.52 3.05 -12.98
N MET A 58 8.18 2.10 -12.33
CA MET A 58 7.83 0.68 -12.36
C MET A 58 7.13 0.32 -11.04
N PHE A 59 5.84 0.02 -11.09
CA PHE A 59 5.07 -0.46 -9.95
C PHE A 59 4.71 -1.94 -10.13
N ILE A 60 5.10 -2.77 -9.18
CA ILE A 60 4.86 -4.22 -9.24
C ILE A 60 4.65 -4.81 -7.83
N SER A 61 3.88 -5.89 -7.71
CA SER A 61 3.89 -6.71 -6.48
C SER A 61 5.03 -7.73 -6.51
N ALA A 62 5.52 -8.15 -5.33
CA ALA A 62 6.55 -9.18 -5.25
C ALA A 62 6.10 -10.51 -5.86
N GLU A 63 4.80 -10.83 -5.85
CA GLU A 63 4.24 -12.00 -6.52
C GLU A 63 4.37 -11.89 -8.06
N ARG A 64 4.05 -10.73 -8.64
CA ARG A 64 4.23 -10.51 -10.08
C ARG A 64 5.70 -10.49 -10.48
N PHE A 65 6.57 -9.92 -9.65
CA PHE A 65 8.02 -9.99 -9.85
C PHE A 65 8.49 -11.45 -9.91
N MET A 66 8.04 -12.28 -8.97
CA MET A 66 8.30 -13.72 -8.98
C MET A 66 7.76 -14.42 -10.25
N TYR A 67 6.54 -14.09 -10.67
CA TYR A 67 5.97 -14.65 -11.90
C TYR A 67 6.85 -14.35 -13.13
N HIS A 68 7.28 -13.09 -13.27
CA HIS A 68 8.17 -12.70 -14.36
C HIS A 68 9.52 -13.40 -14.28
N PHE A 69 10.10 -13.54 -13.09
CA PHE A 69 11.35 -14.26 -12.86
C PHE A 69 11.23 -15.74 -13.31
N ILE A 70 10.23 -16.46 -12.83
CA ILE A 70 10.01 -17.87 -13.21
C ILE A 70 9.78 -18.00 -14.72
N LYS A 71 8.99 -17.12 -15.31
CA LYS A 71 8.73 -17.10 -16.76
C LYS A 71 10.00 -16.89 -17.56
N SER A 72 10.88 -16.00 -17.11
CA SER A 72 12.15 -15.72 -17.79
C SER A 72 13.14 -16.86 -17.69
N ILE A 73 13.20 -17.57 -16.55
CA ILE A 73 13.99 -18.81 -16.43
C ILE A 73 13.49 -19.87 -17.43
N LYS A 74 12.17 -20.11 -17.46
CA LYS A 74 11.57 -21.12 -18.38
C LYS A 74 11.80 -20.81 -19.86
N LYS A 75 11.91 -19.52 -20.19
CA LYS A 75 12.15 -19.05 -21.56
C LYS A 75 13.64 -18.84 -21.89
N ASN A 76 14.54 -19.06 -20.92
CA ASN A 76 15.96 -18.73 -21.01
C ASN A 76 16.22 -17.26 -21.41
N ASP A 77 15.41 -16.34 -20.86
CA ASP A 77 15.34 -14.94 -21.24
C ASP A 77 15.60 -13.99 -20.05
N MET A 78 16.66 -14.30 -19.28
CA MET A 78 17.02 -13.50 -18.10
C MET A 78 17.59 -12.13 -18.44
N VAL A 79 18.11 -11.94 -19.65
CA VAL A 79 18.63 -10.64 -20.11
C VAL A 79 17.50 -9.63 -20.19
N ASN A 80 16.43 -9.96 -20.90
CA ASN A 80 15.27 -9.06 -21.03
C ASN A 80 14.58 -8.82 -19.68
N PHE A 81 14.53 -9.82 -18.79
CA PHE A 81 14.03 -9.64 -17.43
C PHE A 81 14.83 -8.56 -16.68
N LYS A 82 16.16 -8.68 -16.67
CA LYS A 82 17.04 -7.74 -16.00
C LYS A 82 16.89 -6.34 -16.58
N ASP A 83 16.90 -6.23 -17.89
CA ASP A 83 16.73 -4.96 -18.60
C ASP A 83 15.39 -4.30 -18.28
N PHE A 84 14.32 -5.08 -18.22
CA PHE A 84 12.98 -4.57 -17.94
C PHE A 84 12.88 -3.92 -16.55
N PHE A 85 13.38 -4.62 -15.52
CA PHE A 85 13.26 -4.11 -14.14
C PHE A 85 14.31 -3.07 -13.77
N ARG A 86 15.50 -3.09 -14.40
CA ARG A 86 16.61 -2.21 -14.05
C ARG A 86 16.65 -0.89 -14.83
N LYS A 87 15.62 -0.58 -15.65
CA LYS A 87 15.53 0.66 -16.44
C LYS A 87 14.72 1.77 -15.78
N SER A 88 13.98 1.48 -14.71
CA SER A 88 13.10 2.45 -14.07
C SER A 88 13.89 3.47 -13.26
N SER A 89 13.44 4.73 -13.31
CA SER A 89 13.95 5.78 -12.42
C SER A 89 13.36 5.64 -11.01
N VAL A 90 12.16 5.08 -10.91
CA VAL A 90 11.49 4.76 -9.65
C VAL A 90 10.99 3.31 -9.71
N PHE A 91 11.38 2.52 -8.72
CA PHE A 91 10.97 1.12 -8.58
C PHE A 91 10.15 0.94 -7.31
N ILE A 92 8.87 0.64 -7.47
CA ILE A 92 7.93 0.40 -6.37
C ILE A 92 7.60 -1.09 -6.33
N ILE A 93 7.88 -1.74 -5.21
CA ILE A 93 7.52 -3.15 -5.01
C ILE A 93 6.62 -3.31 -3.79
N ASP A 94 5.44 -3.86 -4.01
CA ASP A 94 4.44 -4.10 -2.98
C ASP A 94 4.57 -5.51 -2.40
N ASP A 95 4.36 -5.62 -1.08
CA ASP A 95 4.32 -6.88 -0.34
C ASP A 95 5.59 -7.74 -0.49
N ILE A 96 6.76 -7.16 -0.18
CA ILE A 96 8.07 -7.82 -0.31
C ILE A 96 8.18 -9.15 0.46
N GLN A 97 7.37 -9.38 1.50
CA GLN A 97 7.37 -10.63 2.26
C GLN A 97 7.09 -11.88 1.39
N PHE A 98 6.55 -11.73 0.19
CA PHE A 98 6.32 -12.86 -0.73
C PHE A 98 7.60 -13.46 -1.35
N ILE A 99 8.77 -12.80 -1.22
CA ILE A 99 10.06 -13.41 -1.59
C ILE A 99 10.58 -14.43 -0.56
N ARG A 100 9.95 -14.51 0.60
CA ARG A 100 10.33 -15.36 1.72
C ARG A 100 10.51 -16.82 1.32
N GLY A 101 11.65 -17.41 1.72
CA GLY A 101 11.97 -18.83 1.46
C GLY A 101 12.26 -19.18 0.00
N LYS A 102 12.42 -18.20 -0.90
CA LYS A 102 12.67 -18.38 -2.33
C LYS A 102 14.07 -17.86 -2.69
N GLU A 103 15.09 -18.66 -2.43
CA GLU A 103 16.50 -18.24 -2.51
C GLU A 103 16.89 -17.62 -3.85
N GLY A 104 16.60 -18.29 -4.97
CA GLY A 104 16.92 -17.77 -6.31
C GLY A 104 16.21 -16.45 -6.64
N LEU A 105 14.97 -16.27 -6.16
CA LEU A 105 14.23 -15.02 -6.31
C LEU A 105 14.85 -13.91 -5.43
N GLN A 106 15.26 -14.23 -4.21
CA GLN A 106 15.93 -13.31 -3.31
C GLN A 106 17.27 -12.84 -3.88
N GLU A 107 18.00 -13.73 -4.53
CA GLU A 107 19.27 -13.40 -5.17
C GLU A 107 19.06 -12.43 -6.35
N GLU A 108 18.11 -12.72 -7.24
CA GLU A 108 17.80 -11.81 -8.36
C GLU A 108 17.24 -10.47 -7.88
N PHE A 109 16.40 -10.48 -6.83
CA PHE A 109 15.93 -9.25 -6.21
C PHE A 109 17.10 -8.42 -5.66
N PHE A 110 18.05 -9.05 -4.97
CA PHE A 110 19.24 -8.38 -4.44
C PHE A 110 20.09 -7.72 -5.55
N HIS A 111 20.31 -8.43 -6.66
CA HIS A 111 21.03 -7.89 -7.80
C HIS A 111 20.27 -6.75 -8.49
N THR A 112 18.93 -6.87 -8.60
CA THR A 112 18.07 -5.81 -9.15
C THR A 112 18.11 -4.57 -8.25
N PHE A 113 18.00 -4.76 -6.93
CA PHE A 113 18.07 -3.69 -5.95
C PHE A 113 19.40 -2.93 -6.05
N ASN A 114 20.55 -3.64 -6.03
CA ASN A 114 21.86 -2.99 -6.14
C ASN A 114 22.01 -2.22 -7.46
N SER A 115 21.63 -2.82 -8.58
CA SER A 115 21.68 -2.15 -9.88
C SER A 115 20.83 -0.86 -9.95
N LEU A 116 19.71 -0.81 -9.24
CA LEU A 116 18.88 0.38 -9.14
C LEU A 116 19.51 1.45 -8.24
N ILE A 117 20.11 1.04 -7.12
CA ILE A 117 20.87 1.97 -6.24
C ILE A 117 22.05 2.58 -6.99
N ASP A 118 22.83 1.78 -7.73
CA ASP A 118 23.99 2.24 -8.50
C ASP A 118 23.61 3.28 -9.58
N LYS A 119 22.37 3.20 -10.07
CA LYS A 119 21.78 4.17 -11.02
C LYS A 119 21.10 5.35 -10.33
N SER A 120 21.16 5.45 -9.02
CA SER A 120 20.42 6.46 -8.25
C SER A 120 18.90 6.41 -8.45
N SER A 121 18.35 5.25 -8.83
CA SER A 121 16.91 5.05 -8.91
C SER A 121 16.29 5.01 -7.52
N GLN A 122 15.13 5.65 -7.33
CA GLN A 122 14.39 5.58 -6.07
C GLN A 122 13.73 4.20 -5.93
N ILE A 123 13.94 3.56 -4.80
CA ILE A 123 13.28 2.29 -4.46
C ILE A 123 12.27 2.55 -3.34
N ILE A 124 11.05 2.04 -3.52
CA ILE A 124 9.96 2.14 -2.54
C ILE A 124 9.38 0.75 -2.32
N ILE A 125 9.26 0.34 -1.07
CA ILE A 125 8.93 -1.04 -0.71
C ILE A 125 7.83 -1.05 0.33
N SER A 126 6.85 -1.92 0.18
CA SER A 126 5.93 -2.24 1.27
C SER A 126 6.16 -3.64 1.84
N ALA A 127 5.80 -3.80 3.12
CA ALA A 127 5.84 -5.08 3.81
C ALA A 127 4.78 -5.19 4.91
N ASP A 128 4.57 -6.41 5.39
CA ASP A 128 3.71 -6.67 6.55
C ASP A 128 4.41 -6.42 7.90
N ARG A 129 5.76 -6.26 7.91
CA ARG A 129 6.59 -6.09 9.10
C ARG A 129 7.91 -5.38 8.81
N ALA A 130 8.59 -4.93 9.88
CA ALA A 130 9.90 -4.28 9.78
C ALA A 130 10.96 -5.18 9.09
N PRO A 131 11.98 -4.62 8.41
CA PRO A 131 12.95 -5.37 7.63
C PRO A 131 13.61 -6.52 8.40
N MET A 132 14.07 -6.26 9.61
CA MET A 132 14.75 -7.24 10.45
C MET A 132 13.83 -8.38 10.96
N LYS A 133 12.50 -8.18 10.89
CA LYS A 133 11.49 -9.20 11.25
C LYS A 133 11.02 -10.04 10.06
N LEU A 134 11.59 -9.86 8.88
CA LEU A 134 11.26 -10.70 7.72
C LEU A 134 11.86 -12.09 7.88
N ASP A 135 10.98 -13.09 8.06
CA ASP A 135 11.41 -14.48 8.22
C ASP A 135 11.89 -15.06 6.88
N ARG A 136 12.89 -15.95 6.90
CA ARG A 136 13.42 -16.66 5.73
C ARG A 136 13.80 -15.72 4.57
N VAL A 137 14.27 -14.51 4.90
CA VAL A 137 14.88 -13.55 3.99
C VAL A 137 16.33 -13.39 4.40
N GLN A 138 17.24 -13.39 3.41
CA GLN A 138 18.68 -13.32 3.64
C GLN A 138 19.06 -12.02 4.35
N GLU A 139 20.01 -12.09 5.30
CA GLU A 139 20.43 -10.94 6.12
C GLU A 139 20.96 -9.77 5.27
N ARG A 140 21.64 -10.06 4.16
CA ARG A 140 22.12 -9.02 3.24
C ARG A 140 20.99 -8.19 2.64
N ILE A 141 19.81 -8.81 2.37
CA ILE A 141 18.62 -8.12 1.87
C ILE A 141 18.03 -7.28 3.00
N LYS A 142 17.80 -7.88 4.19
CA LYS A 142 17.27 -7.15 5.35
C LYS A 142 18.09 -5.92 5.67
N SER A 143 19.42 -6.03 5.66
CA SER A 143 20.34 -4.91 5.87
C SER A 143 20.16 -3.81 4.83
N ARG A 144 20.00 -4.16 3.54
CA ARG A 144 19.73 -3.19 2.47
C ARG A 144 18.39 -2.49 2.65
N LEU A 145 17.34 -3.26 3.01
CA LEU A 145 16.00 -2.71 3.27
C LEU A 145 15.99 -1.76 4.47
N ALA A 146 16.77 -2.06 5.51
CA ALA A 146 16.90 -1.23 6.70
C ALA A 146 17.83 -0.02 6.52
N GLY A 147 18.65 0.01 5.46
CA GLY A 147 19.63 1.07 5.23
C GLY A 147 19.05 2.41 4.77
N GLY A 148 17.77 2.46 4.44
CA GLY A 148 17.06 3.67 4.02
C GLY A 148 16.13 4.23 5.10
N LEU A 149 15.05 4.87 4.66
CA LEU A 149 14.01 5.39 5.55
C LEU A 149 12.94 4.30 5.78
N VAL A 150 12.85 3.83 7.02
CA VAL A 150 11.88 2.81 7.44
C VAL A 150 10.78 3.48 8.24
N VAL A 151 9.53 3.36 7.80
CA VAL A 151 8.35 3.97 8.43
C VAL A 151 7.24 2.93 8.56
N ASP A 152 6.45 3.05 9.62
CA ASP A 152 5.30 2.19 9.87
C ASP A 152 3.97 2.87 9.58
N ILE A 153 2.97 2.04 9.38
CA ILE A 153 1.55 2.41 9.41
C ILE A 153 0.90 1.54 10.47
N ASP A 154 0.38 2.19 11.50
CA ASP A 154 -0.28 1.53 12.61
C ASP A 154 -1.80 1.45 12.42
N THR A 155 -2.49 0.80 13.34
CA THR A 155 -3.95 0.70 13.33
C THR A 155 -4.59 2.09 13.47
N PRO A 156 -5.61 2.41 12.64
CA PRO A 156 -6.25 3.71 12.69
C PRO A 156 -7.00 3.91 14.00
N ASP A 157 -6.84 5.08 14.60
CA ASP A 157 -7.66 5.52 15.71
C ASP A 157 -9.11 5.79 15.27
N PHE A 158 -9.98 6.06 16.24
CA PHE A 158 -11.40 6.31 15.97
C PHE A 158 -11.62 7.50 15.03
N ASP A 159 -10.89 8.59 15.24
CA ASP A 159 -11.04 9.82 14.46
C ASP A 159 -10.61 9.62 13.00
N LEU A 160 -9.53 8.88 12.76
CA LEU A 160 -9.10 8.54 11.41
C LEU A 160 -10.11 7.63 10.72
N LYS A 161 -10.70 6.65 11.43
CA LYS A 161 -11.77 5.82 10.87
C LYS A 161 -12.98 6.65 10.44
N ILE A 162 -13.42 7.60 11.25
CA ILE A 162 -14.51 8.53 10.91
C ILE A 162 -14.17 9.35 9.66
N LYS A 163 -12.96 9.90 9.58
CA LYS A 163 -12.50 10.64 8.39
C LYS A 163 -12.55 9.78 7.13
N ILE A 164 -12.06 8.54 7.22
CA ILE A 164 -12.07 7.58 6.10
C ILE A 164 -13.51 7.26 5.65
N ILE A 165 -14.41 6.98 6.60
CA ILE A 165 -15.81 6.69 6.30
C ILE A 165 -16.47 7.89 5.60
N LYS A 166 -16.34 9.09 6.16
CA LYS A 166 -16.93 10.31 5.60
C LYS A 166 -16.40 10.61 4.19
N LYS A 167 -15.08 10.49 3.99
CA LYS A 167 -14.49 10.64 2.66
C LYS A 167 -15.03 9.63 1.68
N ARG A 168 -15.11 8.35 2.06
CA ARG A 168 -15.65 7.29 1.20
C ARG A 168 -17.12 7.51 0.85
N LEU A 169 -17.93 7.96 1.80
CA LEU A 169 -19.33 8.33 1.55
C LEU A 169 -19.45 9.48 0.55
N ALA A 170 -18.64 10.54 0.70
CA ALA A 170 -18.60 11.65 -0.24
C ALA A 170 -18.22 11.19 -1.67
N ASP A 171 -17.21 10.32 -1.79
CA ASP A 171 -16.81 9.74 -3.08
C ASP A 171 -17.95 8.92 -3.73
N ILE A 172 -18.65 8.12 -2.93
CA ILE A 172 -19.80 7.34 -3.38
C ILE A 172 -20.95 8.26 -3.84
N GLN A 173 -21.25 9.32 -3.08
CA GLN A 173 -22.29 10.30 -3.44
C GLN A 173 -21.97 11.02 -4.75
N SER A 174 -20.72 11.44 -4.93
CA SER A 174 -20.28 12.11 -6.16
C SER A 174 -20.36 11.19 -7.39
N GLN A 175 -20.04 9.92 -7.24
CA GLN A 175 -20.07 8.92 -8.32
C GLN A 175 -21.49 8.58 -8.78
N PHE A 176 -22.41 8.43 -7.84
CA PHE A 176 -23.76 7.91 -8.14
C PHE A 176 -24.84 9.00 -8.14
N LYS A 177 -24.50 10.26 -7.82
CA LYS A 177 -25.45 11.39 -7.68
C LYS A 177 -26.63 11.09 -6.74
N GLU A 178 -26.46 10.18 -5.81
CA GLU A 178 -27.46 9.76 -4.84
C GLU A 178 -26.99 10.07 -3.43
N ASN A 179 -27.88 10.61 -2.60
CA ASN A 179 -27.60 10.77 -1.18
C ASN A 179 -27.64 9.40 -0.49
N SER A 180 -26.52 9.00 0.11
CA SER A 180 -26.53 7.87 1.03
C SER A 180 -27.18 8.34 2.35
N ASN A 181 -28.33 7.77 2.69
CA ASN A 181 -29.05 8.07 3.94
C ASN A 181 -28.39 7.33 5.14
N ILE A 182 -27.09 7.56 5.35
CA ILE A 182 -26.34 6.97 6.47
C ILE A 182 -26.18 8.03 7.56
N THR A 183 -26.73 7.73 8.74
CA THR A 183 -26.70 8.66 9.88
C THR A 183 -25.33 8.67 10.58
N GLU A 184 -25.04 9.75 11.31
CA GLU A 184 -23.83 9.84 12.14
C GLU A 184 -23.75 8.70 13.18
N GLU A 185 -24.89 8.25 13.71
CA GLU A 185 -24.96 7.11 14.64
C GLU A 185 -24.46 5.81 13.99
N VAL A 186 -24.84 5.55 12.76
CA VAL A 186 -24.38 4.38 11.99
C VAL A 186 -22.89 4.51 11.64
N ILE A 187 -22.42 5.70 11.29
CA ILE A 187 -20.98 5.97 11.05
C ILE A 187 -20.16 5.66 12.30
N ASN A 188 -20.57 6.17 13.45
CA ASN A 188 -19.91 5.93 14.73
C ASN A 188 -19.93 4.44 15.11
N PHE A 189 -21.05 3.76 14.88
CA PHE A 189 -21.16 2.33 15.10
C PHE A 189 -20.18 1.52 14.24
N ILE A 190 -20.12 1.80 12.93
CA ILE A 190 -19.16 1.14 12.02
C ILE A 190 -17.71 1.38 12.47
N ALA A 191 -17.37 2.61 12.85
CA ALA A 191 -16.01 2.96 13.31
C ALA A 191 -15.63 2.23 14.60
N THR A 192 -16.58 2.01 15.50
CA THR A 192 -16.39 1.31 16.79
C THR A 192 -16.24 -0.20 16.59
N GLU A 193 -17.09 -0.81 15.78
CA GLU A 193 -17.11 -2.25 15.55
C GLU A 193 -15.94 -2.75 14.68
N SER A 194 -15.44 -1.93 13.77
CA SER A 194 -14.31 -2.30 12.92
C SER A 194 -12.99 -2.21 13.71
N LYS A 195 -12.54 -3.33 14.26
CA LYS A 195 -11.43 -3.37 15.22
C LYS A 195 -10.04 -3.41 14.58
N THR A 196 -9.90 -3.98 13.37
CA THR A 196 -8.60 -4.46 12.92
C THR A 196 -7.96 -3.65 11.81
N ASN A 197 -8.69 -3.27 10.76
CA ASN A 197 -8.06 -2.67 9.59
C ASN A 197 -9.03 -1.87 8.71
N ILE A 198 -8.46 -1.00 7.85
CA ILE A 198 -9.24 -0.14 6.95
C ILE A 198 -9.98 -0.93 5.86
N ARG A 199 -9.45 -2.09 5.43
CA ARG A 199 -10.13 -2.94 4.44
C ARG A 199 -11.44 -3.50 4.97
N GLU A 200 -11.44 -3.94 6.22
CA GLU A 200 -12.65 -4.39 6.92
C GLU A 200 -13.65 -3.24 7.09
N LEU A 201 -13.18 -2.09 7.58
CA LEU A 201 -13.98 -0.87 7.73
C LEU A 201 -14.72 -0.51 6.43
N ILE A 202 -14.00 -0.45 5.31
CA ILE A 202 -14.57 -0.16 3.99
C ILE A 202 -15.52 -1.27 3.54
N GLY A 203 -15.23 -2.53 3.83
CA GLY A 203 -16.10 -3.67 3.52
C GLY A 203 -17.45 -3.58 4.23
N VAL A 204 -17.44 -3.25 5.53
CA VAL A 204 -18.67 -3.03 6.31
C VAL A 204 -19.44 -1.82 5.76
N LEU A 205 -18.77 -0.70 5.55
CA LEU A 205 -19.39 0.51 4.99
C LEU A 205 -20.07 0.23 3.64
N ASN A 206 -19.40 -0.46 2.72
CA ASN A 206 -19.96 -0.78 1.41
C ASN A 206 -21.23 -1.66 1.54
N ARG A 207 -21.25 -2.63 2.46
CA ARG A 207 -22.45 -3.44 2.74
C ARG A 207 -23.60 -2.57 3.24
N VAL A 208 -23.36 -1.72 4.22
CA VAL A 208 -24.36 -0.82 4.81
C VAL A 208 -24.92 0.13 3.74
N VAL A 209 -24.09 0.75 2.93
CA VAL A 209 -24.50 1.62 1.82
C VAL A 209 -25.35 0.87 0.79
N THR A 210 -24.90 -0.33 0.40
CA THR A 210 -25.64 -1.15 -0.59
C THR A 210 -27.01 -1.56 -0.04
N PHE A 211 -27.08 -1.98 1.22
CA PHE A 211 -28.34 -2.36 1.85
C PHE A 211 -29.31 -1.19 1.96
N SER A 212 -28.82 0.00 2.38
CA SER A 212 -29.64 1.24 2.43
C SER A 212 -30.23 1.58 1.06
N ARG A 213 -29.47 1.41 -0.02
CA ARG A 213 -29.91 1.67 -1.39
C ARG A 213 -30.98 0.69 -1.87
N ILE A 214 -30.74 -0.61 -1.68
CA ILE A 214 -31.65 -1.67 -2.10
C ILE A 214 -33.03 -1.46 -1.42
N HIS A 215 -33.05 -1.19 -0.13
CA HIS A 215 -34.28 -1.05 0.65
C HIS A 215 -34.81 0.37 0.69
N LYS A 216 -34.13 1.35 0.07
CA LYS A 216 -34.51 2.77 0.05
C LYS A 216 -34.88 3.33 1.43
N LYS A 217 -34.17 2.91 2.47
CA LYS A 217 -34.45 3.33 3.84
C LYS A 217 -33.22 3.86 4.54
N VAL A 218 -33.44 4.74 5.51
CA VAL A 218 -32.41 5.14 6.49
C VAL A 218 -32.19 3.95 7.42
N LEU A 219 -30.93 3.51 7.52
CA LEU A 219 -30.58 2.39 8.37
C LEU A 219 -30.40 2.82 9.82
N THR A 220 -30.86 1.95 10.72
CA THR A 220 -30.62 2.04 12.16
C THR A 220 -29.43 1.14 12.55
N ILE A 221 -28.89 1.32 13.77
CA ILE A 221 -27.86 0.42 14.33
C ILE A 221 -28.40 -1.03 14.39
N GLY A 222 -29.71 -1.21 14.66
CA GLY A 222 -30.33 -2.54 14.68
C GLY A 222 -30.25 -3.25 13.31
N ASP A 223 -30.43 -2.53 12.22
CA ASP A 223 -30.31 -3.06 10.85
C ASP A 223 -28.85 -3.47 10.51
N CYS A 224 -27.86 -2.86 11.17
CA CYS A 224 -26.44 -3.13 10.93
C CYS A 224 -25.90 -4.33 11.72
N LYS A 225 -26.63 -4.81 12.73
CA LYS A 225 -26.24 -5.96 13.58
C LYS A 225 -26.66 -7.32 13.01
N ASN A 226 -27.57 -7.33 12.05
CA ASN A 226 -28.06 -8.51 11.32
C ASN A 226 -27.36 -8.67 9.98
#